data_8d7fef18efde2cf0fb9834281f830722
#
_entry.id   8d7fef18efde2cf0fb9834281f830722
#
_cell.length_a   1.000
_cell.length_b   1.000
_cell.length_c   1.000
_cell.angle_alpha   90.00
_cell.angle_beta   90.00
_cell.angle_gamma   90.00
#
_symmetry.space_group_name_H-M   'P 1'
#
loop_
_entity.id
_entity.type
_entity.pdbx_description
1 polymer ?
#
loop_
_entity_poly.entity_id
_entity_poly.type
_entity_poly.pdbx_seq_one_letter_code
_entity_poly.pdbx_strand_id
1 'polypeptide(L)'
;RQRQMCIRDRYDFPGDDTPIIIGSAYQALNSTSTDPNAPEYKCIQELMDAVDEYIPTPDRKADQPFLMPVEDVFTITGRGTVATGRVERGQLRTGDEVEIIGLTTERAKTVVTGIEMFRKILDYAEAGDNIGALLRGIQRTDIERGQVLCKPGSIHPHTKFSGQVYVLKKEEGGRHTPFFNNYRPQFYFRTTDVTGVITLPADKEMCMPGDNVEIAVELITPIAIEEGLRFAIREGGRTVGSGVVTKINE
;
A
#
# COMPACT_ATOMS: atom_id res chain seq x y z
N ARG A 1 8.04 -29.08 11.80
CA ARG A 1 6.80 -29.09 11.02
C ARG A 1 5.62 -28.58 11.87
N GLN A 2 5.26 -29.22 12.96
CA GLN A 2 4.11 -28.84 13.81
C GLN A 2 4.13 -27.38 14.28
N ARG A 3 5.27 -26.84 14.71
CA ARG A 3 5.42 -25.42 15.10
C ARG A 3 5.14 -24.46 13.94
N GLN A 4 5.55 -24.80 12.71
CA GLN A 4 5.28 -23.97 11.53
C GLN A 4 3.82 -24.02 11.12
N MET A 5 3.16 -25.17 11.26
CA MET A 5 1.72 -25.31 11.02
C MET A 5 0.93 -24.39 11.98
N CYS A 6 1.19 -24.45 13.29
CA CYS A 6 0.55 -23.58 14.27
C CYS A 6 0.78 -22.07 14.02
N ILE A 7 1.95 -21.68 13.49
CA ILE A 7 2.21 -20.29 13.13
C ILE A 7 1.35 -19.87 11.94
N ARG A 8 1.22 -20.71 10.91
CA ARG A 8 0.41 -20.41 9.72
C ARG A 8 -1.07 -20.30 10.06
N ASP A 9 -1.61 -21.26 10.82
CA ASP A 9 -3.00 -21.23 11.29
C ASP A 9 -3.30 -19.96 12.09
N ARG A 10 -2.32 -19.48 12.87
CA ARG A 10 -2.44 -18.23 13.63
C ARG A 10 -2.57 -16.99 12.74
N TYR A 11 -2.08 -17.05 11.52
CA TYR A 11 -2.17 -15.98 10.52
C TYR A 11 -3.19 -16.28 9.41
N ASP A 12 -4.14 -17.17 9.67
CA ASP A 12 -5.21 -17.58 8.75
C ASP A 12 -4.71 -18.17 7.42
N PHE A 13 -3.50 -18.78 7.43
CA PHE A 13 -3.03 -19.59 6.32
C PHE A 13 -3.31 -21.08 6.60
N PRO A 14 -3.73 -21.87 5.60
CA PRO A 14 -4.00 -23.29 5.79
C PRO A 14 -2.69 -24.05 6.07
N GLY A 15 -2.39 -24.22 7.36
CA GLY A 15 -1.11 -24.73 7.85
C GLY A 15 -0.81 -26.15 7.41
N ASP A 16 -1.84 -26.98 7.26
CA ASP A 16 -1.72 -28.36 6.81
C ASP A 16 -1.50 -28.47 5.30
N ASP A 17 -2.17 -27.65 4.52
CA ASP A 17 -2.20 -27.72 3.05
C ASP A 17 -1.06 -26.91 2.39
N THR A 18 -0.45 -25.96 3.11
CA THR A 18 0.63 -25.14 2.57
C THR A 18 1.88 -25.98 2.30
N PRO A 19 2.41 -26.01 1.05
CA PRO A 19 3.62 -26.75 0.71
C PRO A 19 4.82 -26.30 1.56
N ILE A 20 5.63 -27.28 1.97
CA ILE A 20 6.88 -27.03 2.69
C ILE A 20 8.02 -27.62 1.89
N ILE A 21 8.80 -26.75 1.27
CA ILE A 21 9.99 -27.13 0.51
C ILE A 21 11.20 -27.07 1.45
N ILE A 22 11.97 -28.15 1.50
CA ILE A 22 13.15 -28.29 2.35
C ILE A 22 14.39 -28.33 1.47
N GLY A 23 15.32 -27.42 1.67
CA GLY A 23 16.55 -27.37 0.90
C GLY A 23 17.53 -26.31 1.38
N SER A 24 18.62 -26.14 0.66
CA SER A 24 19.67 -25.16 0.95
C SER A 24 19.93 -24.28 -0.26
N ALA A 25 19.43 -23.07 -0.23
CA ALA A 25 19.74 -22.05 -1.23
C ALA A 25 21.25 -21.74 -1.28
N TYR A 26 21.95 -21.87 -0.15
CA TYR A 26 23.40 -21.68 -0.09
C TYR A 26 24.15 -22.73 -0.92
N GLN A 27 23.76 -24.00 -0.85
CA GLN A 27 24.36 -25.05 -1.67
C GLN A 27 24.09 -24.82 -3.15
N ALA A 28 22.86 -24.46 -3.52
CA ALA A 28 22.50 -24.14 -4.89
C ALA A 28 23.31 -22.94 -5.43
N LEU A 29 23.45 -21.87 -4.63
CA LEU A 29 24.19 -20.66 -5.03
C LEU A 29 25.68 -20.92 -5.25
N ASN A 30 26.30 -21.79 -4.44
CA ASN A 30 27.73 -22.09 -4.50
C ASN A 30 28.06 -23.35 -5.35
N SER A 31 27.06 -23.93 -6.00
CA SER A 31 27.29 -25.05 -6.91
C SER A 31 28.06 -24.59 -8.15
N THR A 32 28.97 -25.41 -8.60
CA THR A 32 29.69 -25.25 -9.88
C THR A 32 29.07 -26.07 -11.01
N SER A 33 27.98 -26.79 -10.74
CA SER A 33 27.29 -27.58 -11.74
C SER A 33 26.64 -26.69 -12.79
N THR A 34 26.75 -27.06 -14.04
CA THR A 34 26.04 -26.45 -15.18
C THR A 34 24.78 -27.23 -15.58
N ASP A 35 24.53 -28.36 -14.91
CA ASP A 35 23.32 -29.16 -15.13
C ASP A 35 22.17 -28.58 -14.30
N PRO A 36 21.09 -28.06 -14.92
CA PRO A 36 19.94 -27.53 -14.20
C PRO A 36 19.19 -28.55 -13.36
N ASN A 37 19.40 -29.86 -13.62
CA ASN A 37 18.79 -30.95 -12.87
C ASN A 37 19.71 -31.50 -11.75
N ALA A 38 20.82 -30.85 -11.47
CA ALA A 38 21.72 -31.27 -10.40
C ALA A 38 20.99 -31.31 -9.04
N PRO A 39 21.31 -32.26 -8.15
CA PRO A 39 20.61 -32.46 -6.88
C PRO A 39 20.54 -31.20 -6.01
N GLU A 40 21.55 -30.34 -6.03
CA GLU A 40 21.62 -29.09 -5.29
C GLU A 40 20.61 -28.03 -5.75
N TYR A 41 20.12 -28.09 -7.01
CA TYR A 41 19.11 -27.18 -7.55
C TYR A 41 17.67 -27.69 -7.37
N LYS A 42 17.51 -28.98 -7.04
CA LYS A 42 16.19 -29.61 -6.95
C LYS A 42 15.23 -28.86 -6.02
N CYS A 43 15.70 -28.44 -4.84
CA CYS A 43 14.84 -27.69 -3.89
C CYS A 43 14.42 -26.32 -4.43
N ILE A 44 15.21 -25.69 -5.29
CA ILE A 44 14.85 -24.41 -5.93
C ILE A 44 13.78 -24.66 -6.99
N GLN A 45 13.94 -25.71 -7.80
CA GLN A 45 12.93 -26.09 -8.79
C GLN A 45 11.60 -26.45 -8.12
N GLU A 46 11.63 -27.31 -7.10
CA GLU A 46 10.44 -27.68 -6.31
C GLU A 46 9.74 -26.44 -5.68
N LEU A 47 10.51 -25.43 -5.25
CA LEU A 47 9.95 -24.18 -4.73
C LEU A 47 9.24 -23.41 -5.84
N MET A 48 9.84 -23.28 -7.02
CA MET A 48 9.23 -22.57 -8.14
C MET A 48 7.96 -23.26 -8.63
N ASP A 49 8.01 -24.57 -8.77
CA ASP A 49 6.84 -25.38 -9.15
C ASP A 49 5.70 -25.24 -8.14
N ALA A 50 6.03 -25.27 -6.83
CA ALA A 50 5.05 -25.09 -5.77
C ALA A 50 4.46 -23.66 -5.74
N VAL A 51 5.23 -22.62 -6.08
CA VAL A 51 4.75 -21.25 -6.21
C VAL A 51 3.75 -21.15 -7.36
N ASP A 52 4.07 -21.72 -8.51
CA ASP A 52 3.23 -21.67 -9.71
C ASP A 52 1.92 -22.47 -9.54
N GLU A 53 1.97 -23.58 -8.81
CA GLU A 53 0.79 -24.43 -8.58
C GLU A 53 -0.09 -23.96 -7.43
N TYR A 54 0.52 -23.53 -6.31
CA TYR A 54 -0.19 -23.26 -5.06
C TYR A 54 -0.68 -21.82 -4.91
N ILE A 55 0.06 -20.83 -5.45
CA ILE A 55 -0.32 -19.43 -5.30
C ILE A 55 -1.28 -19.03 -6.42
N PRO A 56 -2.55 -18.70 -6.09
CA PRO A 56 -3.50 -18.30 -7.11
C PRO A 56 -3.11 -16.96 -7.74
N THR A 57 -3.39 -16.80 -9.02
CA THR A 57 -3.25 -15.49 -9.68
C THR A 57 -4.18 -14.50 -8.99
N PRO A 58 -3.65 -13.34 -8.53
CA PRO A 58 -4.47 -12.35 -7.84
C PRO A 58 -5.55 -11.78 -8.77
N ASP A 59 -6.74 -11.59 -8.22
CA ASP A 59 -7.80 -10.87 -8.92
C ASP A 59 -7.40 -9.39 -9.04
N ARG A 60 -7.19 -8.93 -10.26
CA ARG A 60 -6.86 -7.55 -10.56
C ARG A 60 -8.15 -6.73 -10.67
N LYS A 61 -8.27 -5.69 -9.88
CA LYS A 61 -9.42 -4.76 -9.90
C LYS A 61 -9.37 -3.83 -11.11
N ALA A 62 -9.25 -4.39 -12.31
CA ALA A 62 -9.04 -3.64 -13.55
C ALA A 62 -10.32 -2.93 -14.05
N ASP A 63 -11.49 -3.38 -13.64
CA ASP A 63 -12.82 -2.83 -13.96
C ASP A 63 -13.20 -1.60 -13.12
N GLN A 64 -12.46 -1.32 -12.05
CA GLN A 64 -12.68 -0.15 -11.20
C GLN A 64 -12.08 1.13 -11.82
N PRO A 65 -12.52 2.33 -11.35
CA PRO A 65 -11.88 3.58 -11.76
C PRO A 65 -10.40 3.59 -11.42
N PHE A 66 -9.56 4.05 -12.38
CA PHE A 66 -8.11 4.12 -12.19
C PHE A 66 -7.72 4.90 -10.94
N LEU A 67 -6.76 4.35 -10.20
CA LEU A 67 -6.10 5.00 -9.07
C LEU A 67 -4.66 4.49 -8.92
N MET A 68 -3.73 5.43 -8.83
CA MET A 68 -2.31 5.17 -8.59
C MET A 68 -1.76 6.14 -7.54
N PRO A 69 -1.35 5.68 -6.35
CA PRO A 69 -0.61 6.50 -5.40
C PRO A 69 0.75 6.91 -5.98
N VAL A 70 1.10 8.18 -5.78
CA VAL A 70 2.40 8.71 -6.23
C VAL A 70 3.48 8.34 -5.23
N GLU A 71 4.49 7.61 -5.68
CA GLU A 71 5.64 7.17 -4.87
C GLU A 71 6.84 8.10 -5.05
N ASP A 72 7.11 8.52 -6.28
CA ASP A 72 8.18 9.46 -6.60
C ASP A 72 7.82 10.31 -7.81
N VAL A 73 8.48 11.46 -7.93
CA VAL A 73 8.28 12.42 -9.01
C VAL A 73 9.63 12.93 -9.51
N PHE A 74 9.86 12.83 -10.80
CA PHE A 74 11.07 13.35 -11.44
C PHE A 74 10.78 13.97 -12.81
N THR A 75 11.72 14.75 -13.31
CA THR A 75 11.60 15.40 -14.62
C THR A 75 12.56 14.76 -15.59
N ILE A 76 12.07 14.44 -16.79
CA ILE A 76 12.90 14.02 -17.91
C ILE A 76 13.08 15.22 -18.84
N THR A 77 14.32 15.65 -19.04
CA THR A 77 14.65 16.77 -19.93
C THR A 77 14.07 16.56 -21.32
N GLY A 78 13.29 17.53 -21.80
CA GLY A 78 12.63 17.50 -23.11
C GLY A 78 11.37 16.62 -23.19
N ARG A 79 11.00 15.89 -22.13
CA ARG A 79 9.77 15.06 -22.11
C ARG A 79 8.73 15.54 -21.10
N GLY A 80 9.15 16.05 -19.94
CA GLY A 80 8.25 16.57 -18.90
C GLY A 80 8.35 15.84 -17.56
N THR A 81 7.34 15.99 -16.73
CA THR A 81 7.26 15.40 -15.39
C THR A 81 6.69 14.00 -15.44
N VAL A 82 7.33 13.09 -14.73
CA VAL A 82 6.92 11.69 -14.58
C VAL A 82 6.57 11.45 -13.11
N ALA A 83 5.37 10.94 -12.87
CA ALA A 83 4.96 10.40 -11.59
C ALA A 83 5.06 8.87 -11.63
N THR A 84 5.74 8.29 -10.65
CA THR A 84 5.85 6.83 -10.51
C THR A 84 4.98 6.32 -9.39
N GLY A 85 4.49 5.10 -9.56
CA GLY A 85 3.71 4.42 -8.55
C GLY A 85 3.19 3.07 -9.01
N ARG A 86 2.59 2.35 -8.09
CA ARG A 86 1.88 1.12 -8.40
C ARG A 86 0.41 1.43 -8.65
N VAL A 87 -0.13 0.97 -9.76
CA VAL A 87 -1.57 1.04 -10.04
C VAL A 87 -2.31 0.20 -9.00
N GLU A 88 -3.11 0.84 -8.16
CA GLU A 88 -3.88 0.19 -7.10
C GLU A 88 -5.13 -0.50 -7.66
N ARG A 89 -5.79 0.16 -8.62
CA ARG A 89 -6.99 -0.34 -9.30
C ARG A 89 -7.20 0.34 -10.65
N GLY A 90 -8.03 -0.26 -11.48
CA GLY A 90 -8.41 0.25 -12.78
C GLY A 90 -7.36 0.05 -13.85
N GLN A 91 -7.58 0.72 -14.96
CA GLN A 91 -6.67 0.79 -16.11
C GLN A 91 -6.36 2.25 -16.45
N LEU A 92 -5.17 2.48 -16.96
CA LEU A 92 -4.69 3.78 -17.47
C LEU A 92 -4.18 3.58 -18.90
N ARG A 93 -4.60 4.45 -19.82
CA ARG A 93 -4.13 4.45 -21.20
C ARG A 93 -3.40 5.74 -21.52
N THR A 94 -2.48 5.68 -22.45
CA THR A 94 -1.90 6.89 -23.04
C THR A 94 -3.01 7.71 -23.70
N GLY A 95 -3.11 9.00 -23.34
CA GLY A 95 -4.18 9.90 -23.77
C GLY A 95 -5.28 10.12 -22.74
N ASP A 96 -5.35 9.32 -21.69
CA ASP A 96 -6.35 9.48 -20.64
C ASP A 96 -6.14 10.77 -19.82
N GLU A 97 -7.24 11.43 -19.48
CA GLU A 97 -7.28 12.51 -18.50
C GLU A 97 -7.25 11.93 -17.10
N VAL A 98 -6.37 12.47 -16.25
CA VAL A 98 -6.25 12.11 -14.84
C VAL A 98 -6.32 13.34 -13.96
N GLU A 99 -6.71 13.16 -12.72
CA GLU A 99 -6.77 14.17 -11.67
C GLU A 99 -5.74 13.86 -10.57
N ILE A 100 -5.06 14.91 -10.08
CA ILE A 100 -4.09 14.83 -8.98
C ILE A 100 -4.84 15.25 -7.72
N ILE A 101 -4.90 14.37 -6.71
CA ILE A 101 -5.70 14.54 -5.50
C ILE A 101 -4.84 14.30 -4.25
N GLY A 102 -5.08 15.08 -3.21
CA GLY A 102 -4.47 14.92 -1.88
C GLY A 102 -3.42 15.97 -1.57
N LEU A 103 -3.13 16.13 -0.28
CA LEU A 103 -2.22 17.09 0.34
C LEU A 103 -2.64 18.56 0.19
N THR A 104 -3.46 18.88 -0.78
CA THR A 104 -4.07 20.19 -0.99
C THR A 104 -5.56 20.05 -1.26
N THR A 105 -6.31 21.14 -1.14
CA THR A 105 -7.71 21.21 -1.57
C THR A 105 -7.87 21.46 -3.06
N GLU A 106 -6.80 21.89 -3.72
CA GLU A 106 -6.75 22.13 -5.16
C GLU A 106 -6.71 20.80 -5.91
N ARG A 107 -7.36 20.77 -7.05
CA ARG A 107 -7.40 19.62 -7.96
C ARG A 107 -6.77 20.03 -9.27
N ALA A 108 -5.69 19.39 -9.64
CA ALA A 108 -5.08 19.59 -10.95
C ALA A 108 -5.49 18.46 -11.89
N LYS A 109 -5.88 18.81 -13.10
CA LYS A 109 -6.16 17.84 -14.17
C LYS A 109 -5.06 17.87 -15.20
N THR A 110 -4.71 16.72 -15.71
CA THR A 110 -3.70 16.57 -16.76
C THR A 110 -4.00 15.38 -17.65
N VAL A 111 -3.25 15.25 -18.72
CA VAL A 111 -3.34 14.12 -19.65
C VAL A 111 -2.05 13.31 -19.56
N VAL A 112 -2.18 11.99 -19.49
CA VAL A 112 -1.06 11.06 -19.54
C VAL A 112 -0.58 10.94 -20.99
N THR A 113 0.66 11.35 -21.27
CA THR A 113 1.23 11.36 -22.62
C THR A 113 2.11 10.15 -22.91
N GLY A 114 2.41 9.36 -21.91
CA GLY A 114 3.18 8.12 -22.05
C GLY A 114 3.17 7.31 -20.75
N ILE A 115 3.30 6.02 -20.89
CA ILE A 115 3.40 5.06 -19.79
C ILE A 115 4.65 4.22 -20.02
N GLU A 116 5.47 4.08 -18.99
CA GLU A 116 6.70 3.30 -19.07
C GLU A 116 6.81 2.34 -17.86
N MET A 117 7.19 1.10 -18.13
CA MET A 117 7.48 0.08 -17.12
C MET A 117 8.73 -0.70 -17.53
N PHE A 118 9.74 -0.78 -16.63
CA PHE A 118 11.01 -1.47 -16.89
C PHE A 118 11.69 -1.07 -18.22
N ARG A 119 11.70 0.25 -18.51
CA ARG A 119 12.24 0.84 -19.76
C ARG A 119 11.49 0.42 -21.03
N LYS A 120 10.27 -0.09 -20.91
CA LYS A 120 9.39 -0.38 -22.02
C LYS A 120 8.24 0.61 -22.04
N ILE A 121 7.96 1.15 -23.20
CA ILE A 121 6.79 2.02 -23.43
C ILE A 121 5.57 1.11 -23.55
N LEU A 122 4.50 1.47 -22.85
CA LEU A 122 3.24 0.73 -22.85
C LEU A 122 2.12 1.60 -23.38
N ASP A 123 1.16 1.00 -24.08
CA ASP A 123 -0.08 1.64 -24.50
C ASP A 123 -1.05 1.81 -23.34
N TYR A 124 -1.03 0.88 -22.40
CA TYR A 124 -1.85 0.90 -21.18
C TYR A 124 -1.14 0.21 -20.02
N ALA A 125 -1.63 0.49 -18.81
CA ALA A 125 -1.27 -0.20 -17.57
C ALA A 125 -2.52 -0.55 -16.79
N GLU A 126 -2.43 -1.56 -15.92
CA GLU A 126 -3.55 -2.04 -15.12
C GLU A 126 -3.16 -2.29 -13.65
N ALA A 127 -4.18 -2.54 -12.82
CA ALA A 127 -3.98 -2.82 -11.40
C ALA A 127 -2.87 -3.85 -11.15
N GLY A 128 -1.92 -3.50 -10.29
CA GLY A 128 -0.74 -4.30 -9.96
C GLY A 128 0.55 -3.86 -10.67
N ASP A 129 0.47 -3.11 -11.77
CA ASP A 129 1.64 -2.65 -12.51
C ASP A 129 2.36 -1.49 -11.80
N ASN A 130 3.69 -1.53 -11.74
CA ASN A 130 4.52 -0.40 -11.32
C ASN A 130 4.94 0.41 -12.55
N ILE A 131 4.48 1.63 -12.64
CA ILE A 131 4.66 2.45 -13.84
C ILE A 131 5.22 3.84 -13.54
N GLY A 132 5.79 4.44 -14.58
CA GLY A 132 6.00 5.88 -14.70
C GLY A 132 4.99 6.46 -15.66
N ALA A 133 4.15 7.38 -15.20
CA ALA A 133 3.18 8.10 -16.02
C ALA A 133 3.74 9.49 -16.37
N LEU A 134 3.92 9.78 -17.66
CA LEU A 134 4.35 11.07 -18.16
C LEU A 134 3.16 12.02 -18.25
N LEU A 135 3.23 13.16 -17.56
CA LEU A 135 2.13 14.10 -17.37
C LEU A 135 2.34 15.37 -18.21
N ARG A 136 1.28 15.79 -18.91
CA ARG A 136 1.32 16.99 -19.76
C ARG A 136 1.19 18.26 -18.93
N GLY A 137 2.13 19.20 -19.10
CA GLY A 137 2.01 20.56 -18.53
C GLY A 137 2.09 20.64 -17.01
N ILE A 138 2.45 19.54 -16.33
CA ILE A 138 2.66 19.50 -14.88
C ILE A 138 4.15 19.74 -14.60
N GLN A 139 4.44 20.70 -13.71
CA GLN A 139 5.77 20.90 -13.18
C GLN A 139 6.04 19.93 -12.03
N ARG A 140 7.32 19.65 -11.74
CA ARG A 140 7.68 18.78 -10.61
C ARG A 140 7.18 19.31 -9.26
N THR A 141 6.97 20.62 -9.15
CA THR A 141 6.45 21.31 -7.96
C THR A 141 4.94 21.19 -7.77
N ASP A 142 4.22 20.78 -8.82
CA ASP A 142 2.75 20.73 -8.82
C ASP A 142 2.21 19.35 -8.40
N ILE A 143 3.12 18.40 -8.23
CA ILE A 143 2.80 17.03 -7.82
C ILE A 143 3.88 16.51 -6.89
N GLU A 144 3.47 15.81 -5.85
CA GLU A 144 4.39 15.27 -4.85
C GLU A 144 3.99 13.86 -4.37
N ARG A 145 4.95 13.17 -3.76
CA ARG A 145 4.70 11.89 -3.11
C ARG A 145 3.60 12.03 -2.07
N GLY A 146 2.67 11.07 -2.05
CA GLY A 146 1.53 11.05 -1.13
C GLY A 146 0.22 11.50 -1.76
N GLN A 147 0.27 12.20 -2.88
CA GLN A 147 -0.89 12.41 -3.72
C GLN A 147 -1.25 11.16 -4.50
N VAL A 148 -2.41 11.16 -5.15
CA VAL A 148 -2.83 10.08 -6.05
C VAL A 148 -3.15 10.65 -7.43
N LEU A 149 -2.82 9.87 -8.47
CA LEU A 149 -3.39 10.03 -9.79
C LEU A 149 -4.64 9.17 -9.89
N CYS A 150 -5.74 9.73 -10.30
CA CYS A 150 -7.00 9.00 -10.40
C CYS A 150 -7.80 9.41 -11.63
N LYS A 151 -8.80 8.59 -11.97
CA LYS A 151 -9.82 8.99 -12.94
C LYS A 151 -10.56 10.22 -12.39
N PRO A 152 -10.78 11.28 -13.19
CA PRO A 152 -11.42 12.51 -12.73
C PRO A 152 -12.74 12.25 -12.01
N GLY A 153 -12.88 12.83 -10.80
CA GLY A 153 -14.07 12.72 -9.97
C GLY A 153 -14.29 11.37 -9.27
N SER A 154 -13.35 10.41 -9.34
CA SER A 154 -13.52 9.08 -8.75
C SER A 154 -13.15 8.99 -7.27
N ILE A 155 -12.38 9.94 -6.76
CA ILE A 155 -12.01 10.03 -5.34
C ILE A 155 -11.92 11.50 -4.93
N HIS A 156 -12.09 11.78 -3.63
CA HIS A 156 -12.04 13.14 -3.08
C HIS A 156 -11.05 13.21 -1.91
N PRO A 157 -10.46 14.39 -1.67
CA PRO A 157 -9.63 14.61 -0.50
C PRO A 157 -10.52 14.86 0.72
N HIS A 158 -10.18 14.25 1.86
CA HIS A 158 -10.91 14.38 3.12
C HIS A 158 -9.95 14.59 4.27
N THR A 159 -10.41 15.26 5.33
CA THR A 159 -9.66 15.44 6.59
C THR A 159 -10.29 14.68 7.75
N LYS A 160 -11.58 14.32 7.67
CA LYS A 160 -12.31 13.70 8.79
C LYS A 160 -12.86 12.35 8.42
N PHE A 161 -12.54 11.36 9.26
CA PHE A 161 -13.04 10.00 9.08
C PHE A 161 -13.21 9.28 10.42
N SER A 162 -13.99 8.22 10.44
CA SER A 162 -14.01 7.20 11.49
C SER A 162 -13.26 5.97 11.02
N GLY A 163 -12.61 5.28 11.95
CA GLY A 163 -11.88 4.06 11.62
C GLY A 163 -11.86 3.08 12.78
N GLN A 164 -11.91 1.80 12.45
CA GLN A 164 -11.68 0.72 13.38
C GLN A 164 -10.17 0.49 13.52
N VAL A 165 -9.66 0.53 14.74
CA VAL A 165 -8.21 0.48 15.03
C VAL A 165 -7.91 -0.61 16.03
N TYR A 166 -6.89 -1.41 15.74
CA TYR A 166 -6.21 -2.28 16.69
C TYR A 166 -4.91 -1.62 17.16
N VAL A 167 -4.78 -1.45 18.48
CA VAL A 167 -3.58 -0.87 19.11
C VAL A 167 -2.60 -1.98 19.45
N LEU A 168 -1.42 -1.95 18.83
CA LEU A 168 -0.40 -2.98 19.00
C LEU A 168 0.11 -3.04 20.44
N LYS A 169 0.23 -4.26 20.98
CA LYS A 169 0.84 -4.54 22.28
C LYS A 169 2.35 -4.34 22.25
N LYS A 170 2.96 -4.22 23.43
CA LYS A 170 4.43 -4.12 23.59
C LYS A 170 5.16 -5.30 22.93
N GLU A 171 4.64 -6.52 23.10
CA GLU A 171 5.21 -7.75 22.53
C GLU A 171 5.14 -7.78 20.99
N GLU A 172 4.26 -6.99 20.40
CA GLU A 172 4.08 -6.81 18.96
C GLU A 172 4.90 -5.63 18.41
N GLY A 173 5.75 -5.02 19.25
CA GLY A 173 6.55 -3.84 18.91
C GLY A 173 5.79 -2.51 19.08
N GLY A 174 4.59 -2.54 19.61
CA GLY A 174 3.73 -1.38 19.81
C GLY A 174 3.99 -0.61 21.11
N ARG A 175 2.94 0.00 21.65
CA ARG A 175 2.97 0.82 22.87
C ARG A 175 2.95 -0.06 24.13
N HIS A 176 3.44 0.51 25.23
CA HIS A 176 3.32 -0.05 26.59
C HIS A 176 2.46 0.83 27.51
N THR A 177 2.04 2.01 27.02
CA THR A 177 1.18 2.95 27.77
C THR A 177 -0.09 3.23 26.98
N PRO A 178 -1.22 3.53 27.65
CA PRO A 178 -2.44 3.95 27.00
C PRO A 178 -2.26 5.31 26.32
N PHE A 179 -3.18 5.65 25.42
CA PHE A 179 -3.37 7.01 24.94
C PHE A 179 -4.78 7.52 25.26
N PHE A 180 -4.93 8.83 25.26
CA PHE A 180 -6.13 9.56 25.65
C PHE A 180 -6.68 10.37 24.48
N ASN A 181 -7.83 11.00 24.66
CA ASN A 181 -8.35 11.97 23.72
C ASN A 181 -7.32 13.04 23.35
N ASN A 182 -7.40 13.53 22.13
CA ASN A 182 -6.45 14.50 21.54
C ASN A 182 -5.03 13.95 21.34
N TYR A 183 -4.85 12.62 21.34
CA TYR A 183 -3.59 12.01 20.91
C TYR A 183 -3.32 12.32 19.44
N ARG A 184 -2.07 12.70 19.11
CA ARG A 184 -1.65 13.22 17.80
C ARG A 184 -0.52 12.38 17.18
N PRO A 185 -0.82 11.19 16.71
CA PRO A 185 0.16 10.36 15.98
C PRO A 185 0.22 10.74 14.50
N GLN A 186 1.11 10.04 13.78
CA GLN A 186 1.14 10.03 12.32
C GLN A 186 0.29 8.89 11.78
N PHE A 187 -0.57 9.21 10.81
CA PHE A 187 -1.38 8.26 10.06
C PHE A 187 -0.73 8.02 8.71
N TYR A 188 -0.41 6.77 8.43
CA TYR A 188 0.18 6.34 7.17
C TYR A 188 -0.88 5.78 6.26
N PHE A 189 -1.15 6.49 5.17
CA PHE A 189 -2.05 6.06 4.11
C PHE A 189 -1.27 5.92 2.81
N ARG A 190 -1.33 4.78 2.15
CA ARG A 190 -0.61 4.55 0.88
C ARG A 190 0.86 4.97 0.98
N THR A 191 1.23 6.08 0.34
CA THR A 191 2.61 6.57 0.23
C THR A 191 2.91 7.80 1.09
N THR A 192 1.94 8.28 1.89
CA THR A 192 2.09 9.49 2.71
C THR A 192 1.83 9.23 4.19
N ASP A 193 2.36 10.12 5.01
CA ASP A 193 2.06 10.22 6.43
C ASP A 193 1.52 11.63 6.75
N VAL A 194 0.46 11.66 7.54
CA VAL A 194 -0.19 12.91 7.98
C VAL A 194 -0.48 12.84 9.45
N THR A 195 -0.18 13.92 10.17
CA THR A 195 -0.58 14.05 11.58
C THR A 195 -2.09 14.19 11.67
N GLY A 196 -2.70 13.46 12.59
CA GLY A 196 -4.13 13.56 12.89
C GLY A 196 -4.40 13.56 14.37
N VAL A 197 -5.53 14.13 14.76
CA VAL A 197 -6.04 14.15 16.13
C VAL A 197 -7.05 13.03 16.30
N ILE A 198 -6.87 12.20 17.32
CA ILE A 198 -7.80 11.13 17.66
C ILE A 198 -8.80 11.62 18.69
N THR A 199 -10.08 11.33 18.42
CA THR A 199 -11.17 11.44 19.39
C THR A 199 -11.70 10.05 19.69
N LEU A 200 -11.67 9.66 20.96
CA LEU A 200 -12.22 8.40 21.45
C LEU A 200 -13.75 8.50 21.62
N PRO A 201 -14.46 7.36 21.57
CA PRO A 201 -15.89 7.30 21.92
C PRO A 201 -16.16 7.86 23.32
N ALA A 202 -17.35 8.43 23.53
CA ALA A 202 -17.71 9.12 24.77
C ALA A 202 -17.69 8.20 26.02
N ASP A 203 -17.81 6.90 25.84
CA ASP A 203 -17.75 5.87 26.87
C ASP A 203 -16.33 5.39 27.21
N LYS A 204 -15.31 5.90 26.50
CA LYS A 204 -13.90 5.54 26.70
C LYS A 204 -13.03 6.75 27.04
N GLU A 205 -12.44 6.75 28.22
CA GLU A 205 -11.48 7.78 28.63
C GLU A 205 -10.08 7.56 28.04
N MET A 206 -9.71 6.28 27.84
CA MET A 206 -8.39 5.89 27.31
C MET A 206 -8.49 4.64 26.43
N CYS A 207 -7.46 4.44 25.62
CA CYS A 207 -7.28 3.24 24.81
C CYS A 207 -5.98 2.53 25.22
N MET A 208 -6.10 1.24 25.57
CA MET A 208 -4.98 0.40 26.01
C MET A 208 -4.32 -0.33 24.84
N PRO A 209 -3.02 -0.66 24.96
CA PRO A 209 -2.40 -1.61 24.04
C PRO A 209 -3.14 -2.96 24.04
N GLY A 210 -3.51 -3.42 22.84
CA GLY A 210 -4.32 -4.62 22.62
C GLY A 210 -5.82 -4.36 22.44
N ASP A 211 -6.26 -3.10 22.61
CA ASP A 211 -7.65 -2.75 22.35
C ASP A 211 -7.95 -2.70 20.86
N ASN A 212 -9.19 -3.05 20.54
CA ASN A 212 -9.82 -2.81 19.26
C ASN A 212 -10.93 -1.77 19.46
N VAL A 213 -10.79 -0.59 18.83
CA VAL A 213 -11.65 0.56 19.12
C VAL A 213 -11.99 1.31 17.83
N GLU A 214 -13.22 1.79 17.74
CA GLU A 214 -13.60 2.77 16.73
C GLU A 214 -13.19 4.16 17.19
N ILE A 215 -12.46 4.88 16.35
CA ILE A 215 -12.00 6.24 16.62
C ILE A 215 -12.49 7.21 15.56
N ALA A 216 -12.70 8.46 15.95
CA ALA A 216 -12.83 9.55 15.00
C ALA A 216 -11.48 10.26 14.86
N VAL A 217 -11.12 10.63 13.65
CA VAL A 217 -9.83 11.24 13.32
C VAL A 217 -10.06 12.53 12.52
N GLU A 218 -9.32 13.57 12.88
CA GLU A 218 -9.20 14.79 12.11
C GLU A 218 -7.74 15.00 11.71
N LEU A 219 -7.46 14.89 10.40
CA LEU A 219 -6.14 15.09 9.82
C LEU A 219 -5.84 16.58 9.65
N ILE A 220 -4.57 16.97 9.79
CA ILE A 220 -4.13 18.36 9.57
C ILE A 220 -4.06 18.74 8.08
N THR A 221 -4.04 17.72 7.19
CA THR A 221 -3.92 17.91 5.74
C THR A 221 -4.92 16.98 5.03
N PRO A 222 -5.64 17.45 4.01
CA PRO A 222 -6.56 16.61 3.27
C PRO A 222 -5.81 15.57 2.46
N ILE A 223 -6.27 14.33 2.49
CA ILE A 223 -5.71 13.23 1.70
C ILE A 223 -6.81 12.46 0.97
N ALA A 224 -6.44 11.78 -0.11
CA ALA A 224 -7.34 10.91 -0.85
C ALA A 224 -7.64 9.64 -0.04
N ILE A 225 -8.74 9.64 0.70
CA ILE A 225 -9.21 8.50 1.48
C ILE A 225 -10.61 8.06 1.04
N GLU A 226 -10.91 6.80 1.29
CA GLU A 226 -12.20 6.17 1.01
C GLU A 226 -12.50 5.10 2.06
N GLU A 227 -13.75 4.71 2.17
CA GLU A 227 -14.16 3.64 3.08
C GLU A 227 -13.49 2.32 2.68
N GLY A 228 -13.05 1.55 3.67
CA GLY A 228 -12.29 0.31 3.47
C GLY A 228 -10.78 0.51 3.31
N LEU A 229 -10.28 1.75 3.19
CA LEU A 229 -8.85 2.00 3.10
C LEU A 229 -8.15 1.66 4.41
N ARG A 230 -7.10 0.86 4.34
CA ARG A 230 -6.25 0.52 5.49
C ARG A 230 -5.23 1.61 5.77
N PHE A 231 -4.93 1.79 7.04
CA PHE A 231 -3.89 2.71 7.50
C PHE A 231 -3.10 2.15 8.68
N ALA A 232 -1.90 2.69 8.87
CA ALA A 232 -1.09 2.44 10.06
C ALA A 232 -0.99 3.72 10.88
N ILE A 233 -0.93 3.55 12.22
CA ILE A 233 -0.66 4.63 13.17
C ILE A 233 0.78 4.48 13.64
N ARG A 234 1.57 5.55 13.55
CA ARG A 234 2.99 5.53 13.92
C ARG A 234 3.33 6.66 14.88
N GLU A 235 4.26 6.36 15.76
CA GLU A 235 4.82 7.28 16.75
C GLU A 235 6.33 7.08 16.79
N GLY A 236 7.11 8.16 16.60
CA GLY A 236 8.57 8.09 16.65
C GLY A 236 9.19 7.03 15.73
N GLY A 237 8.61 6.82 14.54
CA GLY A 237 9.08 5.83 13.57
C GLY A 237 8.61 4.39 13.83
N ARG A 238 7.87 4.11 14.91
CA ARG A 238 7.31 2.79 15.23
C ARG A 238 5.83 2.71 14.89
N THR A 239 5.39 1.60 14.34
CA THR A 239 3.96 1.32 14.18
C THR A 239 3.37 0.95 15.53
N VAL A 240 2.38 1.71 15.97
CA VAL A 240 1.70 1.53 17.27
C VAL A 240 0.25 1.07 17.12
N GLY A 241 -0.26 1.06 15.91
CA GLY A 241 -1.61 0.58 15.61
C GLY A 241 -1.81 0.41 14.11
N SER A 242 -2.86 -0.29 13.76
CA SER A 242 -3.34 -0.43 12.40
C SER A 242 -4.86 -0.36 12.38
N GLY A 243 -5.41 0.14 11.30
CA GLY A 243 -6.85 0.31 11.20
C GLY A 243 -7.36 0.32 9.77
N VAL A 244 -8.68 0.41 9.67
CA VAL A 244 -9.40 0.56 8.42
C VAL A 244 -10.40 1.70 8.56
N VAL A 245 -10.53 2.51 7.51
CA VAL A 245 -11.52 3.59 7.44
C VAL A 245 -12.92 2.97 7.34
N THR A 246 -13.79 3.26 8.28
CA THR A 246 -15.16 2.75 8.31
C THR A 246 -16.16 3.74 7.74
N LYS A 247 -15.87 5.03 7.85
CA LYS A 247 -16.76 6.10 7.39
C LYS A 247 -16.00 7.40 7.13
N ILE A 248 -16.38 8.12 6.09
CA ILE A 248 -15.97 9.50 5.83
C ILE A 248 -16.99 10.43 6.52
N ASN A 249 -16.50 11.44 7.28
CA ASN A 249 -17.33 12.28 8.15
C ASN A 249 -17.54 13.69 7.61
N GLU A 250 -17.12 13.98 6.36
CA GLU A 250 -17.35 15.27 5.69
C GLU A 250 -17.67 15.13 4.21
#